data_48c474e6d976cd379fbb1e7b3ad50df1
#
_entry.id   48c474e6d976cd379fbb1e7b3ad50df1
#
_cell.length_a   1.000
_cell.length_b   1.000
_cell.length_c   1.000
_cell.angle_alpha   90.00
_cell.angle_beta   90.00
_cell.angle_gamma   90.00
#
_symmetry.space_group_name_H-M   'P 1'
#
loop_
_entity.id
_entity.type
_entity.pdbx_description
1 polymer ?
#
loop_
_entity_poly.entity_id
_entity_poly.type
_entity_poly.pdbx_seq_one_letter_code
_entity_poly.pdbx_strand_id
1 'polypeptide(L)'
;MNDGRTGSSVRRWVFAVALALAFAFVWAGTPWAQGPGRVIYMATIEPRGGAQQDKEPFPQAALPAGEGYRKTPPDANGRWEVVTYQWSPGTIVVREGETVTLEIVGINGDVHPSTIPGIVDSFTVRRGEVTRVTFTATKPGLYPITCTKHTPSMQGTLVVLPR
;
A
#
# COMPACT_ATOMS: atom_id res chain seq x y z
N MET A 1 45.82 -65.46 -29.30
CA MET A 1 46.07 -64.02 -29.10
C MET A 1 44.73 -63.30 -29.29
N ASN A 2 44.12 -62.96 -28.25
CA ASN A 2 42.80 -62.29 -28.29
C ASN A 2 42.89 -61.02 -27.44
N ASP A 3 42.79 -59.92 -28.10
CA ASP A 3 43.07 -58.57 -27.55
C ASP A 3 41.77 -57.93 -27.02
N GLY A 4 41.74 -57.76 -25.75
CA GLY A 4 40.59 -57.19 -25.06
C GLY A 4 40.60 -55.63 -25.03
N ARG A 5 39.80 -54.99 -25.87
CA ARG A 5 39.57 -53.54 -25.81
C ARG A 5 38.09 -53.20 -25.95
N THR A 6 37.31 -53.39 -24.97
CA THR A 6 35.91 -52.85 -24.95
C THR A 6 35.45 -52.28 -23.61
N GLY A 7 36.38 -51.87 -22.71
CA GLY A 7 35.99 -51.41 -21.37
C GLY A 7 36.01 -49.91 -21.10
N SER A 8 36.53 -49.06 -22.01
CA SER A 8 36.80 -47.63 -21.67
C SER A 8 35.77 -46.60 -22.16
N SER A 9 34.94 -46.95 -23.12
CA SER A 9 33.97 -45.98 -23.69
C SER A 9 32.69 -45.84 -22.84
N VAL A 10 32.22 -46.94 -22.28
CA VAL A 10 30.97 -46.92 -21.50
C VAL A 10 31.13 -46.13 -20.20
N ARG A 11 32.28 -46.22 -19.52
CA ARG A 11 32.54 -45.44 -18.28
C ARG A 11 32.62 -43.94 -18.52
N ARG A 12 33.08 -43.49 -19.69
CA ARG A 12 33.18 -42.06 -20.03
C ARG A 12 31.80 -41.44 -20.28
N TRP A 13 30.85 -42.16 -20.84
CA TRP A 13 29.50 -41.72 -21.09
C TRP A 13 28.66 -41.66 -19.80
N VAL A 14 28.86 -42.58 -18.87
CA VAL A 14 28.14 -42.55 -17.58
C VAL A 14 28.54 -41.34 -16.76
N PHE A 15 29.82 -40.92 -16.75
CA PHE A 15 30.24 -39.70 -16.06
C PHE A 15 29.75 -38.42 -16.76
N ALA A 16 29.66 -38.40 -18.07
CA ALA A 16 29.14 -37.21 -18.80
C ALA A 16 27.65 -37.01 -18.58
N VAL A 17 26.85 -38.08 -18.52
CA VAL A 17 25.40 -38.00 -18.26
C VAL A 17 25.12 -37.63 -16.78
N ALA A 18 25.91 -38.13 -15.83
CA ALA A 18 25.79 -37.78 -14.42
C ALA A 18 26.12 -36.29 -14.16
N LEU A 19 27.12 -35.73 -14.86
CA LEU A 19 27.46 -34.30 -14.73
C LEU A 19 26.38 -33.41 -15.36
N ALA A 20 25.75 -33.80 -16.47
CA ALA A 20 24.69 -33.05 -17.12
C ALA A 20 23.41 -33.02 -16.27
N LEU A 21 23.08 -34.09 -15.56
CA LEU A 21 21.93 -34.15 -14.64
C LEU A 21 22.16 -33.34 -13.35
N ALA A 22 23.40 -33.23 -12.87
CA ALA A 22 23.73 -32.38 -11.72
C ALA A 22 23.61 -30.88 -12.05
N PHE A 23 23.89 -30.46 -13.30
CA PHE A 23 23.74 -29.07 -13.73
C PHE A 23 22.29 -28.66 -13.99
N ALA A 24 21.39 -29.57 -14.34
CA ALA A 24 19.99 -29.30 -14.56
C ALA A 24 19.22 -29.06 -13.24
N PHE A 25 19.73 -29.50 -12.09
CA PHE A 25 19.08 -29.33 -10.78
C PHE A 25 19.38 -27.98 -10.07
N VAL A 26 20.39 -27.24 -10.55
CA VAL A 26 20.79 -25.95 -9.93
C VAL A 26 19.95 -24.76 -10.40
N TRP A 27 19.10 -24.95 -11.43
CA TRP A 27 18.21 -23.91 -11.95
C TRP A 27 16.73 -24.07 -11.58
N ALA A 28 16.39 -24.98 -10.69
CA ALA A 28 15.13 -24.89 -9.99
C ALA A 28 15.25 -23.70 -9.02
N GLY A 29 14.93 -22.50 -9.53
CA GLY A 29 14.96 -21.28 -8.77
C GLY A 29 14.29 -21.53 -7.43
N THR A 30 15.02 -21.36 -6.34
CA THR A 30 14.42 -21.36 -5.00
C THR A 30 13.21 -20.45 -5.04
N PRO A 31 12.00 -20.92 -4.71
CA PRO A 31 10.88 -19.99 -4.56
C PRO A 31 11.39 -18.93 -3.58
N TRP A 32 11.39 -17.68 -4.03
CA TRP A 32 11.77 -16.56 -3.21
C TRP A 32 10.88 -16.67 -1.99
N ALA A 33 11.45 -17.09 -0.86
CA ALA A 33 10.76 -17.07 0.40
C ALA A 33 10.27 -15.63 0.57
N GLN A 34 8.95 -15.42 0.47
CA GLN A 34 8.39 -14.13 0.79
C GLN A 34 8.77 -13.90 2.24
N GLY A 35 9.67 -12.95 2.46
CA GLY A 35 10.04 -12.51 3.79
C GLY A 35 8.80 -12.11 4.58
N PRO A 36 8.88 -11.94 5.89
CA PRO A 36 7.74 -11.46 6.68
C PRO A 36 7.18 -10.22 6.01
N GLY A 37 5.85 -10.18 5.80
CA GLY A 37 5.18 -9.10 5.07
C GLY A 37 5.60 -7.74 5.64
N ARG A 38 5.86 -6.78 4.75
CA ARG A 38 6.24 -5.43 5.15
C ARG A 38 5.09 -4.73 5.86
N VAL A 39 5.36 -4.09 6.99
CA VAL A 39 4.42 -3.20 7.66
C VAL A 39 4.62 -1.77 7.16
N ILE A 40 3.53 -1.12 6.78
CA ILE A 40 3.50 0.29 6.40
C ILE A 40 2.59 1.02 7.39
N TYR A 41 3.15 2.02 8.05
CA TYR A 41 2.43 2.83 9.03
C TYR A 41 1.72 3.98 8.34
N MET A 42 0.45 4.18 8.72
CA MET A 42 -0.41 5.25 8.23
C MET A 42 -1.17 5.89 9.37
N ALA A 43 -1.73 7.07 9.11
CA ALA A 43 -2.65 7.73 10.00
C ALA A 43 -3.79 8.41 9.24
N THR A 44 -4.93 8.59 9.93
CA THR A 44 -5.98 9.51 9.51
C THR A 44 -5.75 10.85 10.19
N ILE A 45 -5.61 11.92 9.40
CA ILE A 45 -5.33 13.27 9.90
C ILE A 45 -6.38 14.25 9.42
N GLU A 46 -6.55 15.35 10.18
CA GLU A 46 -7.46 16.45 9.87
C GLU A 46 -6.66 17.77 9.86
N PRO A 47 -5.95 18.07 8.77
CA PRO A 47 -5.27 19.36 8.62
C PRO A 47 -6.25 20.52 8.73
N ARG A 48 -5.83 21.57 9.43
CA ARG A 48 -6.63 22.76 9.69
C ARG A 48 -5.89 24.00 9.27
N GLY A 49 -6.60 24.88 8.52
CA GLY A 49 -6.18 26.25 8.26
C GLY A 49 -7.19 27.21 8.89
N GLY A 50 -6.72 28.36 9.36
CA GLY A 50 -7.62 29.36 9.91
C GLY A 50 -6.88 30.63 10.29
N ALA A 51 -7.63 31.73 10.36
CA ALA A 51 -7.09 33.05 10.69
C ALA A 51 -8.10 33.90 11.46
N GLN A 52 -7.64 35.07 11.91
CA GLN A 52 -8.51 36.15 12.36
C GLN A 52 -9.06 36.90 11.16
N GLN A 53 -10.33 37.21 11.17
CA GLN A 53 -11.05 37.87 10.07
C GLN A 53 -10.48 39.25 9.71
N ASP A 54 -9.84 39.94 10.64
CA ASP A 54 -9.15 41.22 10.44
C ASP A 54 -7.80 41.06 9.74
N LYS A 55 -7.22 39.86 9.71
CA LYS A 55 -5.98 39.53 9.01
C LYS A 55 -6.25 38.90 7.67
N GLU A 56 -7.15 37.91 7.64
CA GLU A 56 -7.57 37.21 6.43
C GLU A 56 -9.09 37.10 6.41
N PRO A 57 -9.78 37.59 5.38
CA PRO A 57 -11.23 37.49 5.30
C PRO A 57 -11.69 36.02 5.22
N PHE A 58 -12.84 35.74 5.82
CA PHE A 58 -13.43 34.40 5.74
C PHE A 58 -13.70 34.00 4.28
N PRO A 59 -13.24 32.82 3.82
CA PRO A 59 -13.38 32.39 2.43
C PRO A 59 -14.85 32.20 2.05
N GLN A 60 -15.33 32.95 1.05
CA GLN A 60 -16.72 32.89 0.58
C GLN A 60 -16.98 31.76 -0.41
N ALA A 61 -15.94 31.27 -1.11
CA ALA A 61 -16.08 30.20 -2.10
C ALA A 61 -16.76 28.97 -1.51
N ALA A 62 -17.69 28.39 -2.26
CA ALA A 62 -18.29 27.10 -1.88
C ALA A 62 -17.23 26.01 -1.89
N LEU A 63 -17.27 25.12 -0.90
CA LEU A 63 -16.45 23.90 -0.88
C LEU A 63 -17.10 22.85 -1.78
N PRO A 64 -16.29 21.89 -2.33
CA PRO A 64 -16.84 20.71 -2.97
C PRO A 64 -17.82 19.96 -2.07
N ALA A 65 -18.90 19.44 -2.67
CA ALA A 65 -19.91 18.68 -1.92
C ALA A 65 -19.31 17.42 -1.25
N GLY A 66 -19.81 17.09 -0.08
CA GLY A 66 -19.37 15.95 0.74
C GLY A 66 -18.85 16.38 2.11
N GLU A 67 -18.42 15.42 2.94
CA GLU A 67 -17.96 15.66 4.31
C GLU A 67 -16.43 15.81 4.41
N GLY A 68 -15.73 15.80 3.28
CA GLY A 68 -14.26 15.85 3.23
C GLY A 68 -13.67 17.20 3.59
N TYR A 69 -14.46 18.28 3.41
CA TYR A 69 -14.09 19.65 3.78
C TYR A 69 -15.15 20.26 4.68
N ARG A 70 -14.73 21.08 5.64
CA ARG A 70 -15.64 21.83 6.49
C ARG A 70 -15.11 23.24 6.74
N LYS A 71 -15.97 24.25 6.56
CA LYS A 71 -15.71 25.63 6.98
C LYS A 71 -16.46 25.91 8.27
N THR A 72 -15.74 26.51 9.24
CA THR A 72 -16.32 27.05 10.46
C THR A 72 -16.28 28.56 10.36
N PRO A 73 -17.45 29.23 10.32
CA PRO A 73 -17.52 30.69 10.25
C PRO A 73 -16.82 31.36 11.44
N PRO A 74 -16.50 32.65 11.34
CA PRO A 74 -15.90 33.41 12.46
C PRO A 74 -16.68 33.26 13.75
N ASP A 75 -15.97 32.94 14.81
CA ASP A 75 -16.49 32.93 16.17
C ASP A 75 -16.64 34.35 16.74
N ALA A 76 -17.03 34.50 18.03
CA ALA A 76 -17.15 35.76 18.69
C ALA A 76 -15.85 36.59 18.73
N ASN A 77 -14.71 35.98 18.56
CA ASN A 77 -13.40 36.63 18.49
C ASN A 77 -12.95 36.90 17.07
N GLY A 78 -13.78 36.61 16.06
CA GLY A 78 -13.45 36.75 14.65
C GLY A 78 -12.55 35.65 14.07
N ARG A 79 -12.34 34.54 14.77
CA ARG A 79 -11.54 33.43 14.29
C ARG A 79 -12.38 32.45 13.46
N TRP A 80 -11.93 32.14 12.27
CA TRP A 80 -12.51 31.12 11.40
C TRP A 80 -11.55 29.97 11.12
N GLU A 81 -12.08 28.82 10.68
CA GLU A 81 -11.31 27.64 10.31
C GLU A 81 -11.84 26.96 9.05
N VAL A 82 -10.93 26.36 8.29
CA VAL A 82 -11.22 25.35 7.26
C VAL A 82 -10.44 24.10 7.58
N VAL A 83 -11.10 22.96 7.51
CA VAL A 83 -10.49 21.65 7.77
C VAL A 83 -10.70 20.73 6.58
N THR A 84 -9.80 19.75 6.43
CA THR A 84 -9.90 18.66 5.46
C THR A 84 -9.48 17.35 6.11
N TYR A 85 -9.90 16.22 5.56
CA TYR A 85 -9.46 14.89 5.99
C TYR A 85 -8.48 14.30 4.99
N GLN A 86 -7.43 13.65 5.47
CA GLN A 86 -6.38 13.06 4.64
C GLN A 86 -5.82 11.77 5.22
N TRP A 87 -5.31 10.92 4.32
CA TRP A 87 -4.40 9.83 4.66
C TRP A 87 -2.97 10.37 4.79
N SER A 88 -2.24 9.93 5.80
CA SER A 88 -0.82 10.24 5.96
C SER A 88 -0.01 8.94 6.13
N PRO A 89 0.89 8.57 5.19
CA PRO A 89 1.11 9.22 3.91
C PRO A 89 -0.08 9.06 2.94
N GLY A 90 -0.23 9.98 1.99
CA GLY A 90 -1.26 9.94 0.94
C GLY A 90 -0.91 8.99 -0.22
N THR A 91 0.34 8.55 -0.33
CA THR A 91 0.80 7.61 -1.37
C THR A 91 1.63 6.51 -0.74
N ILE A 92 1.34 5.27 -1.13
CA ILE A 92 2.06 4.07 -0.73
C ILE A 92 2.57 3.38 -1.99
N VAL A 93 3.82 2.90 -1.95
CA VAL A 93 4.44 2.17 -3.05
C VAL A 93 4.82 0.77 -2.60
N VAL A 94 4.35 -0.24 -3.33
CA VAL A 94 4.65 -1.66 -3.12
C VAL A 94 5.03 -2.30 -4.45
N ARG A 95 5.52 -3.55 -4.43
CA ARG A 95 5.80 -4.33 -5.63
C ARG A 95 4.78 -5.45 -5.82
N GLU A 96 4.59 -5.86 -7.06
CA GLU A 96 3.79 -7.04 -7.39
C GLU A 96 4.30 -8.28 -6.64
N GLY A 97 3.37 -9.04 -6.05
CA GLY A 97 3.63 -10.21 -5.22
C GLY A 97 4.01 -9.90 -3.78
N GLU A 98 4.17 -8.63 -3.42
CA GLU A 98 4.49 -8.23 -2.04
C GLU A 98 3.25 -8.38 -1.13
N THR A 99 3.42 -9.05 0.02
CA THR A 99 2.42 -9.07 1.09
C THR A 99 2.70 -7.90 2.05
N VAL A 100 1.71 -7.07 2.27
CA VAL A 100 1.81 -5.84 3.04
C VAL A 100 0.73 -5.79 4.11
N THR A 101 1.09 -5.33 5.29
CA THR A 101 0.15 -4.93 6.35
C THR A 101 0.17 -3.41 6.49
N LEU A 102 -0.95 -2.76 6.21
CA LEU A 102 -1.15 -1.37 6.62
C LEU A 102 -1.52 -1.35 8.09
N GLU A 103 -0.75 -0.66 8.90
CA GLU A 103 -1.05 -0.38 10.29
C GLU A 103 -1.48 1.08 10.41
N ILE A 104 -2.78 1.32 10.55
CA ILE A 104 -3.41 2.63 10.39
C ILE A 104 -3.88 3.15 11.74
N VAL A 105 -3.30 4.23 12.21
CA VAL A 105 -3.70 4.91 13.45
C VAL A 105 -4.82 5.91 13.16
N GLY A 106 -5.96 5.75 13.81
CA GLY A 106 -7.05 6.72 13.78
C GLY A 106 -6.75 7.90 14.69
N ILE A 107 -6.24 9.01 14.15
CA ILE A 107 -5.93 10.22 14.93
C ILE A 107 -7.12 11.16 14.99
N ASN A 108 -7.60 11.61 13.82
CA ASN A 108 -8.69 12.56 13.69
C ASN A 108 -9.87 11.98 12.91
N GLY A 109 -11.06 12.54 13.13
CA GLY A 109 -12.32 11.99 12.65
C GLY A 109 -12.79 10.83 13.52
N ASP A 110 -14.09 10.62 13.65
CA ASP A 110 -14.68 9.57 14.49
C ASP A 110 -14.54 8.19 13.83
N VAL A 111 -14.84 8.11 12.53
CA VAL A 111 -14.88 6.87 11.77
C VAL A 111 -14.60 7.12 10.29
N HIS A 112 -13.81 6.22 9.68
CA HIS A 112 -13.41 6.27 8.27
C HIS A 112 -13.72 4.93 7.59
N PRO A 113 -14.97 4.70 7.12
CA PRO A 113 -15.27 3.56 6.27
C PRO A 113 -14.52 3.74 4.93
N SER A 114 -13.77 2.74 4.51
CA SER A 114 -12.77 2.90 3.45
C SER A 114 -12.67 1.65 2.59
N THR A 115 -12.13 1.84 1.38
CA THR A 115 -11.90 0.79 0.39
C THR A 115 -10.57 0.99 -0.34
N ILE A 116 -10.03 -0.08 -0.92
CA ILE A 116 -8.99 -0.07 -1.94
C ILE A 116 -9.49 -0.98 -3.07
N PRO A 117 -10.31 -0.46 -4.01
CA PRO A 117 -10.99 -1.30 -5.00
C PRO A 117 -10.03 -2.21 -5.77
N GLY A 118 -10.34 -3.50 -5.86
CA GLY A 118 -9.49 -4.52 -6.48
C GLY A 118 -8.36 -5.06 -5.59
N ILE A 119 -8.21 -4.56 -4.36
CA ILE A 119 -7.23 -5.02 -3.36
C ILE A 119 -7.93 -5.37 -2.02
N VAL A 120 -8.71 -4.43 -1.48
CA VAL A 120 -9.44 -4.59 -0.21
C VAL A 120 -10.84 -4.01 -0.38
N ASP A 121 -11.87 -4.85 -0.26
CA ASP A 121 -13.25 -4.44 -0.50
C ASP A 121 -13.73 -3.41 0.52
N SER A 122 -13.40 -3.60 1.80
CA SER A 122 -13.76 -2.63 2.83
C SER A 122 -12.91 -2.79 4.10
N PHE A 123 -12.68 -1.68 4.78
CA PHE A 123 -12.12 -1.62 6.14
C PHE A 123 -12.60 -0.34 6.83
N THR A 124 -12.50 -0.30 8.15
CA THR A 124 -12.93 0.89 8.92
C THR A 124 -11.85 1.29 9.91
N VAL A 125 -11.43 2.55 9.85
CA VAL A 125 -10.53 3.13 10.85
C VAL A 125 -11.34 3.99 11.83
N ARG A 126 -11.11 3.81 13.14
CA ARG A 126 -11.76 4.58 14.19
C ARG A 126 -10.76 5.41 14.98
N ARG A 127 -11.18 6.55 15.45
CA ARG A 127 -10.35 7.41 16.32
C ARG A 127 -9.89 6.65 17.56
N GLY A 128 -8.60 6.77 17.89
CA GLY A 128 -7.99 6.14 19.06
C GLY A 128 -7.66 4.66 18.88
N GLU A 129 -7.93 4.08 17.70
CA GLU A 129 -7.67 2.68 17.41
C GLU A 129 -6.57 2.52 16.36
N VAL A 130 -5.97 1.33 16.34
CA VAL A 130 -5.06 0.88 15.29
C VAL A 130 -5.74 -0.19 14.45
N THR A 131 -6.02 0.13 13.20
CA THR A 131 -6.60 -0.81 12.23
C THR A 131 -5.49 -1.46 11.42
N ARG A 132 -5.51 -2.80 11.32
CA ARG A 132 -4.56 -3.58 10.50
C ARG A 132 -5.26 -4.16 9.28
N VAL A 133 -4.72 -3.87 8.10
CA VAL A 133 -5.24 -4.37 6.82
C VAL A 133 -4.10 -5.07 6.08
N THR A 134 -4.22 -6.39 5.92
CA THR A 134 -3.20 -7.19 5.23
C THR A 134 -3.71 -7.61 3.85
N PHE A 135 -2.89 -7.43 2.82
CA PHE A 135 -3.18 -7.84 1.46
C PHE A 135 -1.91 -8.25 0.72
N THR A 136 -2.07 -8.96 -0.40
CA THR A 136 -1.00 -9.22 -1.36
C THR A 136 -1.28 -8.43 -2.63
N ALA A 137 -0.31 -7.63 -3.07
CA ALA A 137 -0.41 -6.83 -4.29
C ALA A 137 -0.19 -7.74 -5.52
N THR A 138 -1.26 -8.23 -6.16
CA THR A 138 -1.17 -9.26 -7.20
C THR A 138 -1.02 -8.73 -8.62
N LYS A 139 -1.26 -7.43 -8.85
CA LYS A 139 -1.25 -6.83 -10.19
C LYS A 139 -0.70 -5.41 -10.14
N PRO A 140 0.23 -5.04 -11.04
CA PRO A 140 0.70 -3.66 -11.18
C PRO A 140 -0.43 -2.69 -11.52
N GLY A 141 -0.36 -1.48 -10.97
CA GLY A 141 -1.38 -0.45 -11.21
C GLY A 141 -1.44 0.62 -10.14
N LEU A 142 -2.41 1.53 -10.30
CA LEU A 142 -2.75 2.57 -9.35
C LEU A 142 -4.12 2.23 -8.75
N TYR A 143 -4.19 2.15 -7.44
CA TYR A 143 -5.40 1.79 -6.70
C TYR A 143 -5.74 2.92 -5.72
N PRO A 144 -6.92 3.54 -5.82
CA PRO A 144 -7.32 4.59 -4.89
C PRO A 144 -7.56 4.01 -3.49
N ILE A 145 -7.07 4.71 -2.46
CA ILE A 145 -7.42 4.47 -1.06
C ILE A 145 -8.46 5.53 -0.70
N THR A 146 -9.72 5.16 -0.60
CA THR A 146 -10.82 6.11 -0.46
C THR A 146 -11.55 5.93 0.86
N CYS A 147 -11.67 7.00 1.65
CA CYS A 147 -12.66 7.06 2.72
C CYS A 147 -13.99 7.52 2.13
N THR A 148 -15.03 6.69 2.21
CA THR A 148 -16.33 6.96 1.59
C THR A 148 -17.13 8.05 2.33
N LYS A 149 -16.86 8.26 3.63
CA LYS A 149 -17.48 9.32 4.43
C LYS A 149 -16.90 10.71 4.11
N HIS A 150 -15.56 10.82 4.07
CA HIS A 150 -14.88 12.11 3.93
C HIS A 150 -14.45 12.40 2.49
N THR A 151 -15.36 12.15 1.54
CA THR A 151 -15.16 12.54 0.15
C THR A 151 -15.41 14.06 -0.03
N PRO A 152 -14.77 14.72 -1.03
CA PRO A 152 -13.79 14.18 -1.97
C PRO A 152 -12.34 14.25 -1.47
N SER A 153 -12.05 14.80 -0.29
CA SER A 153 -10.68 15.13 0.13
C SER A 153 -9.87 13.93 0.61
N MET A 154 -10.50 12.97 1.32
CA MET A 154 -9.78 11.85 1.94
C MET A 154 -9.55 10.72 0.94
N GLN A 155 -8.63 10.97 0.03
CA GLN A 155 -8.17 10.03 -0.96
C GLN A 155 -6.65 9.86 -0.89
N GLY A 156 -6.18 8.65 -1.13
CA GLY A 156 -4.79 8.30 -1.26
C GLY A 156 -4.59 7.38 -2.46
N THR A 157 -3.35 6.97 -2.70
CA THR A 157 -2.99 6.09 -3.82
C THR A 157 -2.06 4.98 -3.36
N LEU A 158 -2.45 3.74 -3.60
CA LEU A 158 -1.56 2.60 -3.57
C LEU A 158 -1.01 2.38 -4.98
N VAL A 159 0.31 2.49 -5.12
CA VAL A 159 1.05 2.23 -6.36
C VAL A 159 1.64 0.83 -6.28
N VAL A 160 1.25 -0.06 -7.17
CA VAL A 160 1.85 -1.39 -7.31
C VAL A 160 2.78 -1.37 -8.51
N LEU A 161 4.09 -1.45 -8.26
CA LEU A 161 5.12 -1.54 -9.30
C LEU A 161 5.27 -2.97 -9.80
N PRO A 162 5.60 -3.20 -11.08
CA PRO A 162 5.98 -4.53 -11.56
C PRO A 162 7.19 -5.07 -10.81
N ARG A 163 7.37 -6.40 -10.86
CA ARG A 163 8.56 -7.12 -10.33
C ARG A 163 9.82 -6.73 -11.04
#